data_c0e54e4142abfcc267eccad06c3f0259
#
_entry.id   c0e54e4142abfcc267eccad06c3f0259
#
_cell.length_a   1.000
_cell.length_b   1.000
_cell.length_c   1.000
_cell.angle_alpha   90.00
_cell.angle_beta   90.00
_cell.angle_gamma   90.00
#
_symmetry.space_group_name_H-M   'P 1'
#
loop_
_entity.id
_entity.type
_entity.pdbx_description
1 polymer ?
#
loop_
_entity_poly.entity_id
_entity_poly.type
_entity_poly.pdbx_seq_one_letter_code
_entity_poly.pdbx_strand_id
1 'polypeptide(L)'
;NITAAQEKNPFAKISDIVYELLEKAIFSSAIPPGSRLNISKLAEQMGVSTSPVTRAVERLEENGLVTAVRSSDSKYRRYFVFDLSSESLEDLFVARRAIEGEAAFLCAQKRTLIDLPRLQKLADQFQSAWQDFAKDLDTAPTASERAKIDLEFHHQLVLTTENEYLIDMFETLQGTLHYLSIRSCEFVATEQK
;
A
#
# COMPACT_ATOMS: atom_id res chain seq x y z
N ASN A 1 20.78 -2.85 -5.36
CA ASN A 1 22.07 -2.39 -4.81
C ASN A 1 21.95 -0.88 -4.54
N ILE A 2 22.17 -0.46 -3.28
CA ILE A 2 22.03 0.95 -2.83
C ILE A 2 22.94 1.88 -3.63
N THR A 3 24.16 1.45 -3.92
CA THR A 3 25.14 2.23 -4.71
C THR A 3 24.57 2.63 -6.08
N ALA A 4 23.98 1.68 -6.81
CA ALA A 4 23.38 1.95 -8.12
C ALA A 4 22.13 2.86 -8.01
N ALA A 5 21.37 2.79 -6.91
CA ALA A 5 20.24 3.68 -6.68
C ALA A 5 20.68 5.11 -6.32
N GLN A 6 21.76 5.25 -5.56
CA GLN A 6 22.37 6.55 -5.25
C GLN A 6 23.00 7.21 -6.49
N GLU A 7 23.59 6.44 -7.40
CA GLU A 7 24.09 6.98 -8.66
C GLU A 7 22.99 7.58 -9.55
N LYS A 8 21.79 6.98 -9.49
CA LYS A 8 20.62 7.50 -10.23
C LYS A 8 20.00 8.73 -9.57
N ASN A 9 20.05 8.83 -8.24
CA ASN A 9 19.54 9.97 -7.49
C ASN A 9 20.45 10.31 -6.30
N PRO A 10 21.51 11.14 -6.53
CA PRO A 10 22.50 11.48 -5.51
C PRO A 10 21.93 12.25 -4.31
N PHE A 11 20.75 12.85 -4.45
CA PHE A 11 20.10 13.64 -3.39
C PHE A 11 19.05 12.85 -2.58
N ALA A 12 18.76 11.60 -2.96
CA ALA A 12 17.82 10.76 -2.22
C ALA A 12 18.40 10.37 -0.85
N LYS A 13 17.58 10.43 0.18
CA LYS A 13 17.96 9.92 1.50
C LYS A 13 18.13 8.40 1.43
N ILE A 14 19.15 7.89 2.10
CA ILE A 14 19.39 6.42 2.15
C ILE A 14 18.17 5.67 2.68
N SER A 15 17.41 6.24 3.63
CA SER A 15 16.18 5.66 4.14
C SER A 15 15.10 5.49 3.07
N ASP A 16 15.00 6.42 2.12
CA ASP A 16 14.01 6.34 1.04
C ASP A 16 14.40 5.27 0.01
N ILE A 17 15.70 5.19 -0.32
CA ILE A 17 16.22 4.13 -1.18
C ILE A 17 16.01 2.74 -0.55
N VAL A 18 16.28 2.61 0.75
CA VAL A 18 16.05 1.36 1.49
C VAL A 18 14.57 0.99 1.51
N TYR A 19 13.68 1.98 1.72
CA TYR A 19 12.24 1.79 1.67
C TYR A 19 11.81 1.22 0.31
N GLU A 20 12.17 1.85 -0.79
CA GLU A 20 11.82 1.42 -2.16
C GLU A 20 12.34 0.00 -2.47
N LEU A 21 13.57 -0.31 -2.03
CA LEU A 21 14.14 -1.64 -2.25
C LEU A 21 13.42 -2.72 -1.45
N LEU A 22 13.06 -2.44 -0.19
CA LEU A 22 12.31 -3.37 0.66
C LEU A 22 10.88 -3.53 0.17
N GLU A 23 10.22 -2.44 -0.16
CA GLU A 23 8.88 -2.42 -0.74
C GLU A 23 8.84 -3.29 -2.00
N LYS A 24 9.75 -3.07 -2.94
CA LYS A 24 9.87 -3.89 -4.15
C LYS A 24 10.14 -5.36 -3.85
N ALA A 25 10.98 -5.67 -2.86
CA ALA A 25 11.28 -7.04 -2.47
C ALA A 25 10.07 -7.75 -1.82
N ILE A 26 9.24 -7.02 -1.08
CA ILE A 26 7.99 -7.51 -0.49
C ILE A 26 6.97 -7.78 -1.60
N PHE A 27 6.76 -6.83 -2.51
CA PHE A 27 5.81 -7.00 -3.61
C PHE A 27 6.19 -8.14 -4.56
N SER A 28 7.47 -8.28 -4.90
CA SER A 28 7.95 -9.40 -5.73
C SER A 28 8.03 -10.74 -4.99
N SER A 29 7.61 -10.79 -3.72
CA SER A 29 7.75 -11.95 -2.83
C SER A 29 9.19 -12.46 -2.68
N ALA A 30 10.20 -11.66 -3.06
CA ALA A 30 11.61 -11.95 -2.74
C ALA A 30 11.83 -11.96 -1.21
N ILE A 31 11.03 -11.20 -0.47
CA ILE A 31 10.81 -11.35 0.97
C ILE A 31 9.36 -11.84 1.13
N PRO A 32 9.15 -13.13 1.44
CA PRO A 32 7.81 -13.70 1.50
C PRO A 32 6.93 -13.09 2.60
N PRO A 33 5.58 -13.11 2.46
CA PRO A 33 4.66 -12.79 3.53
C PRO A 33 4.97 -13.57 4.81
N GLY A 34 4.74 -12.99 5.97
CA GLY A 34 5.05 -13.58 7.28
C GLY A 34 6.55 -13.61 7.64
N SER A 35 7.44 -13.27 6.72
CA SER A 35 8.88 -13.28 6.97
C SER A 35 9.29 -12.24 7.99
N ARG A 36 10.18 -12.64 8.92
CA ARG A 36 10.76 -11.71 9.88
C ARG A 36 11.81 -10.82 9.23
N LEU A 37 11.66 -9.52 9.38
CA LEU A 37 12.65 -8.53 8.98
C LEU A 37 13.69 -8.34 10.10
N ASN A 38 14.93 -8.74 9.83
CA ASN A 38 16.04 -8.50 10.76
C ASN A 38 16.80 -7.26 10.33
N ILE A 39 16.60 -6.15 11.04
CA ILE A 39 17.18 -4.84 10.72
C ILE A 39 18.71 -4.91 10.61
N SER A 40 19.39 -5.60 11.53
CA SER A 40 20.86 -5.69 11.50
C SER A 40 21.36 -6.46 10.29
N LYS A 41 20.71 -7.58 9.94
CA LYS A 41 21.06 -8.38 8.77
C LYS A 41 20.77 -7.63 7.47
N LEU A 42 19.65 -6.91 7.40
CA LEU A 42 19.32 -6.07 6.24
C LEU A 42 20.33 -4.94 6.06
N ALA A 43 20.72 -4.28 7.15
CA ALA A 43 21.74 -3.23 7.13
C ALA A 43 23.09 -3.74 6.61
N GLU A 44 23.53 -4.91 7.10
CA GLU A 44 24.74 -5.58 6.66
C GLU A 44 24.67 -5.93 5.15
N GLN A 45 23.58 -6.54 4.70
CA GLN A 45 23.39 -6.92 3.29
C GLN A 45 23.34 -5.71 2.35
N MET A 46 22.83 -4.59 2.84
CA MET A 46 22.73 -3.35 2.06
C MET A 46 23.97 -2.46 2.17
N GLY A 47 24.90 -2.77 3.06
CA GLY A 47 26.11 -1.97 3.31
C GLY A 47 25.84 -0.61 3.93
N VAL A 48 24.81 -0.51 4.78
CA VAL A 48 24.41 0.74 5.46
C VAL A 48 24.35 0.53 6.99
N SER A 49 24.22 1.63 7.75
CA SER A 49 23.94 1.54 9.17
C SER A 49 22.48 1.09 9.44
N THR A 50 22.20 0.67 10.66
CA THR A 50 20.84 0.22 11.06
C THR A 50 19.81 1.35 11.05
N SER A 51 20.21 2.60 11.26
CA SER A 51 19.29 3.75 11.37
C SER A 51 18.42 3.97 10.11
N PRO A 52 18.94 4.06 8.87
CA PRO A 52 18.12 4.21 7.68
C PRO A 52 17.22 2.99 7.44
N VAL A 53 17.67 1.78 7.81
CA VAL A 53 16.84 0.56 7.68
C VAL A 53 15.68 0.59 8.67
N THR A 54 15.94 1.02 9.92
CA THR A 54 14.88 1.16 10.93
C THR A 54 13.80 2.14 10.45
N ARG A 55 14.18 3.32 9.95
CA ARG A 55 13.23 4.31 9.42
C ARG A 55 12.43 3.78 8.22
N ALA A 56 13.08 3.04 7.34
CA ALA A 56 12.41 2.42 6.19
C ALA A 56 11.39 1.38 6.66
N VAL A 57 11.74 0.53 7.64
CA VAL A 57 10.85 -0.50 8.17
C VAL A 57 9.68 0.10 8.96
N GLU A 58 9.93 1.18 9.73
CA GLU A 58 8.86 1.93 10.42
C GLU A 58 7.88 2.53 9.41
N ARG A 59 8.37 3.10 8.31
CA ARG A 59 7.52 3.60 7.23
C ARG A 59 6.75 2.48 6.50
N LEU A 60 7.35 1.30 6.33
CA LEU A 60 6.64 0.12 5.81
C LEU A 60 5.53 -0.34 6.77
N GLU A 61 5.74 -0.21 8.08
CA GLU A 61 4.72 -0.48 9.10
C GLU A 61 3.58 0.55 9.02
N GLU A 62 3.88 1.84 8.93
CA GLU A 62 2.89 2.91 8.74
C GLU A 62 2.04 2.69 7.48
N ASN A 63 2.66 2.13 6.42
CA ASN A 63 1.98 1.79 5.16
C ASN A 63 1.34 0.38 5.16
N GLY A 64 1.30 -0.31 6.30
CA GLY A 64 0.64 -1.62 6.45
C GLY A 64 1.34 -2.80 5.75
N LEU A 65 2.54 -2.60 5.19
CA LEU A 65 3.34 -3.67 4.54
C LEU A 65 4.08 -4.54 5.55
N VAL A 66 4.23 -4.05 6.76
CA VAL A 66 4.96 -4.68 7.86
C VAL A 66 4.15 -4.54 9.14
N THR A 67 4.14 -5.57 9.96
CA THR A 67 3.56 -5.55 11.31
C THR A 67 4.66 -5.63 12.35
N ALA A 68 4.52 -4.85 13.42
CA ALA A 68 5.43 -4.92 14.56
C ALA A 68 4.80 -5.67 15.73
N VAL A 69 5.50 -6.68 16.21
CA VAL A 69 5.12 -7.44 17.40
C VAL A 69 6.05 -7.03 18.57
N ARG A 70 5.44 -6.56 19.66
CA ARG A 70 6.16 -6.37 20.94
C ARG A 70 6.08 -7.65 21.73
N SER A 71 7.23 -8.17 22.13
CA SER A 71 7.26 -9.28 23.11
C SER A 71 7.19 -8.68 24.52
N SER A 72 6.39 -9.28 25.40
CA SER A 72 6.31 -8.90 26.82
C SER A 72 7.68 -8.87 27.51
N ASP A 73 8.60 -9.69 27.05
CA ASP A 73 9.92 -9.90 27.65
C ASP A 73 11.07 -9.16 26.93
N SER A 74 10.76 -8.34 25.90
CA SER A 74 11.77 -7.67 25.11
C SER A 74 11.44 -6.20 24.87
N LYS A 75 12.45 -5.34 25.14
CA LYS A 75 12.41 -3.91 24.81
C LYS A 75 12.39 -3.62 23.30
N TYR A 76 12.62 -4.67 22.46
CA TYR A 76 12.79 -4.52 21.03
C TYR A 76 11.54 -4.95 20.28
N ARG A 77 11.13 -4.16 19.29
CA ARG A 77 10.07 -4.49 18.32
C ARG A 77 10.62 -5.52 17.33
N ARG A 78 9.82 -6.51 17.01
CA ARG A 78 10.09 -7.47 15.92
C ARG A 78 9.18 -7.15 14.78
N TYR A 79 9.73 -7.05 13.59
CA TYR A 79 9.00 -6.69 12.38
C TYR A 79 8.81 -7.92 11.50
N PHE A 80 7.63 -8.07 10.94
CA PHE A 80 7.26 -9.16 10.02
C PHE A 80 6.58 -8.57 8.80
N VAL A 81 6.89 -9.11 7.62
CA VAL A 81 6.12 -8.78 6.42
C VAL A 81 4.67 -9.16 6.65
N PHE A 82 3.78 -8.25 6.29
CA PHE A 82 2.35 -8.47 6.44
C PHE A 82 1.92 -9.74 5.71
N ASP A 83 1.16 -10.58 6.40
CA ASP A 83 0.62 -11.82 5.86
C ASP A 83 -0.88 -11.88 6.16
N LEU A 84 -1.68 -12.00 5.10
CA LEU A 84 -3.11 -12.19 5.21
C LEU A 84 -3.43 -13.65 4.93
N SER A 85 -3.97 -14.32 5.94
CA SER A 85 -4.69 -15.56 5.71
C SER A 85 -5.95 -15.28 4.88
N SER A 86 -6.46 -16.28 4.17
CA SER A 86 -7.72 -16.15 3.41
C SER A 86 -8.89 -15.70 4.28
N GLU A 87 -8.95 -16.16 5.53
CA GLU A 87 -9.96 -15.77 6.52
C GLU A 87 -9.85 -14.28 6.88
N SER A 88 -8.65 -13.81 7.18
CA SER A 88 -8.40 -12.38 7.46
C SER A 88 -8.68 -11.49 6.25
N LEU A 89 -8.53 -12.02 5.04
CA LEU A 89 -8.87 -11.32 3.81
C LEU A 89 -10.39 -11.12 3.67
N GLU A 90 -11.17 -12.17 3.93
CA GLU A 90 -12.64 -12.08 3.92
C GLU A 90 -13.14 -11.06 4.95
N ASP A 91 -12.62 -11.10 6.18
CA ASP A 91 -12.95 -10.17 7.25
C ASP A 91 -12.63 -8.72 6.86
N LEU A 92 -11.48 -8.49 6.23
CA LEU A 92 -11.09 -7.18 5.75
C LEU A 92 -12.06 -6.64 4.69
N PHE A 93 -12.46 -7.46 3.72
CA PHE A 93 -13.44 -7.05 2.71
C PHE A 93 -14.84 -6.84 3.30
N VAL A 94 -15.22 -7.55 4.35
CA VAL A 94 -16.45 -7.28 5.10
C VAL A 94 -16.38 -5.91 5.78
N ALA A 95 -15.27 -5.59 6.45
CA ALA A 95 -15.07 -4.30 7.09
C ALA A 95 -15.04 -3.16 6.05
N ARG A 96 -14.31 -3.32 4.95
CA ARG A 96 -14.26 -2.37 3.83
C ARG A 96 -15.66 -2.10 3.28
N ARG A 97 -16.42 -3.15 2.98
CA ARG A 97 -17.79 -3.03 2.46
C ARG A 97 -18.72 -2.29 3.42
N ALA A 98 -18.57 -2.49 4.73
CA ALA A 98 -19.37 -1.81 5.73
C ALA A 98 -19.08 -0.30 5.74
N ILE A 99 -17.80 0.09 5.68
CA ILE A 99 -17.39 1.51 5.68
C ILE A 99 -17.76 2.18 4.35
N GLU A 100 -17.38 1.60 3.21
CA GLU A 100 -17.60 2.20 1.90
C GLU A 100 -19.07 2.17 1.48
N GLY A 101 -19.80 1.13 1.87
CA GLY A 101 -21.25 1.04 1.63
C GLY A 101 -22.03 2.13 2.35
N GLU A 102 -21.71 2.38 3.63
CA GLU A 102 -22.29 3.48 4.37
C GLU A 102 -21.86 4.84 3.82
N ALA A 103 -20.60 5.00 3.46
CA ALA A 103 -20.11 6.20 2.83
C ALA A 103 -20.87 6.50 1.52
N ALA A 104 -21.05 5.52 0.65
CA ALA A 104 -21.80 5.67 -0.60
C ALA A 104 -23.27 6.04 -0.33
N PHE A 105 -23.90 5.41 0.66
CA PHE A 105 -25.28 5.73 1.07
C PHE A 105 -25.40 7.17 1.54
N LEU A 106 -24.53 7.63 2.45
CA LEU A 106 -24.51 9.00 2.94
C LEU A 106 -24.25 10.01 1.82
N CYS A 107 -23.32 9.71 0.92
CA CYS A 107 -23.06 10.52 -0.27
C CYS A 107 -24.30 10.64 -1.15
N ALA A 108 -25.01 9.54 -1.39
CA ALA A 108 -26.23 9.56 -2.20
C ALA A 108 -27.34 10.40 -1.57
N GLN A 109 -27.42 10.47 -0.24
CA GLN A 109 -28.35 11.33 0.49
C GLN A 109 -27.98 12.82 0.44
N LYS A 110 -26.68 13.13 0.53
CA LYS A 110 -26.14 14.49 0.62
C LYS A 110 -25.80 15.10 -0.74
N ARG A 111 -26.51 14.80 -1.80
CA ARG A 111 -26.21 15.12 -3.21
C ARG A 111 -25.61 16.50 -3.50
N THR A 112 -25.87 17.49 -2.68
CA THR A 112 -25.38 18.87 -2.85
C THR A 112 -23.98 19.13 -2.30
N LEU A 113 -23.43 18.21 -1.48
CA LEU A 113 -22.13 18.34 -0.81
C LEU A 113 -21.05 17.46 -1.46
N ILE A 114 -21.42 16.64 -2.47
CA ILE A 114 -20.52 15.67 -3.07
C ILE A 114 -19.69 16.34 -4.15
N ASP A 115 -18.38 16.17 -4.09
CA ASP A 115 -17.48 16.46 -5.20
C ASP A 115 -17.56 15.33 -6.25
N LEU A 116 -18.74 15.19 -6.87
CA LEU A 116 -18.96 14.23 -7.96
C LEU A 116 -17.94 14.38 -9.10
N PRO A 117 -17.58 15.61 -9.55
CA PRO A 117 -16.56 15.78 -10.58
C PRO A 117 -15.22 15.14 -10.20
N ARG A 118 -14.80 15.22 -8.94
CA ARG A 118 -13.57 14.60 -8.48
C ARG A 118 -13.66 13.07 -8.46
N LEU A 119 -14.75 12.52 -7.94
CA LEU A 119 -14.99 11.07 -7.95
C LEU A 119 -15.04 10.54 -9.39
N GLN A 120 -15.74 11.23 -10.29
CA GLN A 120 -15.81 10.85 -11.70
C GLN A 120 -14.41 10.88 -12.34
N LYS A 121 -13.63 11.93 -12.10
CA LYS A 121 -12.26 12.01 -12.60
C LYS A 121 -11.39 10.84 -12.14
N LEU A 122 -11.49 10.44 -10.86
CA LEU A 122 -10.74 9.29 -10.33
C LEU A 122 -11.19 7.98 -10.97
N ALA A 123 -12.51 7.80 -11.18
CA ALA A 123 -13.05 6.64 -11.86
C ALA A 123 -12.57 6.58 -13.33
N ASP A 124 -12.57 7.70 -14.03
CA ASP A 124 -12.07 7.79 -15.41
C ASP A 124 -10.57 7.50 -15.50
N GLN A 125 -9.79 8.00 -14.54
CA GLN A 125 -8.35 7.70 -14.44
C GLN A 125 -8.10 6.22 -14.21
N PHE A 126 -8.86 5.58 -13.32
CA PHE A 126 -8.78 4.16 -13.08
C PHE A 126 -9.11 3.35 -14.34
N GLN A 127 -10.20 3.69 -15.01
CA GLN A 127 -10.60 3.02 -16.25
C GLN A 127 -9.54 3.19 -17.35
N SER A 128 -8.99 4.41 -17.53
CA SER A 128 -7.92 4.67 -18.50
C SER A 128 -6.66 3.83 -18.19
N ALA A 129 -6.23 3.79 -16.93
CA ALA A 129 -5.06 3.04 -16.53
C ALA A 129 -5.18 1.53 -16.81
N TRP A 130 -6.40 0.95 -16.70
CA TRP A 130 -6.65 -0.44 -17.07
C TRP A 130 -6.76 -0.65 -18.58
N GLN A 131 -7.32 0.31 -19.32
CA GLN A 131 -7.36 0.24 -20.78
C GLN A 131 -5.96 0.32 -21.39
N ASP A 132 -5.09 1.17 -20.85
CA ASP A 132 -3.71 1.32 -21.31
C ASP A 132 -2.90 0.04 -20.99
N PHE A 133 -3.11 -0.55 -19.80
CA PHE A 133 -2.54 -1.84 -19.44
C PHE A 133 -2.95 -2.97 -20.39
N ALA A 134 -4.22 -3.01 -20.82
CA ALA A 134 -4.71 -4.01 -21.76
C ALA A 134 -4.17 -3.84 -23.18
N LYS A 135 -3.72 -2.63 -23.56
CA LYS A 135 -3.16 -2.34 -24.87
C LYS A 135 -1.66 -2.59 -24.98
N ASP A 136 -0.92 -2.15 -23.98
CA ASP A 136 0.55 -2.21 -23.97
C ASP A 136 1.10 -2.26 -22.54
N LEU A 137 1.66 -3.40 -22.17
CA LEU A 137 2.22 -3.66 -20.85
C LEU A 137 3.47 -2.83 -20.54
N ASP A 138 4.21 -2.41 -21.57
CA ASP A 138 5.51 -1.72 -21.39
C ASP A 138 5.32 -0.22 -21.11
N THR A 139 4.23 0.36 -21.61
CA THR A 139 3.93 1.80 -21.46
C THR A 139 2.81 2.08 -20.44
N ALA A 140 2.10 1.04 -20.01
CA ALA A 140 1.00 1.15 -19.06
C ALA A 140 1.47 1.57 -17.65
N PRO A 141 0.60 2.22 -16.87
CA PRO A 141 0.85 2.47 -15.45
C PRO A 141 1.20 1.18 -14.71
N THR A 142 2.17 1.27 -13.81
CA THR A 142 2.60 0.14 -12.97
C THR A 142 1.45 -0.36 -12.07
N ALA A 143 1.59 -1.57 -11.52
CA ALA A 143 0.63 -2.09 -10.55
C ALA A 143 0.47 -1.15 -9.34
N SER A 144 1.56 -0.54 -8.87
CA SER A 144 1.54 0.42 -7.77
C SER A 144 0.78 1.71 -8.14
N GLU A 145 0.95 2.22 -9.35
CA GLU A 145 0.22 3.42 -9.81
C GLU A 145 -1.27 3.15 -9.96
N ARG A 146 -1.66 2.00 -10.52
CA ARG A 146 -3.08 1.59 -10.61
C ARG A 146 -3.71 1.40 -9.24
N ALA A 147 -3.02 0.73 -8.32
CA ALA A 147 -3.47 0.54 -6.95
C ALA A 147 -3.64 1.86 -6.19
N LYS A 148 -2.76 2.83 -6.46
CA LYS A 148 -2.87 4.17 -5.86
C LYS A 148 -4.12 4.90 -6.32
N ILE A 149 -4.45 4.83 -7.61
CA ILE A 149 -5.67 5.47 -8.17
C ILE A 149 -6.92 4.80 -7.56
N ASP A 150 -6.94 3.47 -7.48
CA ASP A 150 -8.02 2.71 -6.84
C ASP A 150 -8.24 3.17 -5.39
N LEU A 151 -7.19 3.19 -4.61
CA LEU A 151 -7.25 3.59 -3.21
C LEU A 151 -7.69 5.05 -3.04
N GLU A 152 -7.23 5.95 -3.91
CA GLU A 152 -7.60 7.37 -3.87
C GLU A 152 -9.09 7.57 -4.16
N PHE A 153 -9.66 6.79 -5.08
CA PHE A 153 -11.10 6.81 -5.35
C PHE A 153 -11.92 6.42 -4.11
N HIS A 154 -11.57 5.30 -3.47
CA HIS A 154 -12.26 4.82 -2.28
C HIS A 154 -12.09 5.75 -1.08
N HIS A 155 -10.89 6.29 -0.89
CA HIS A 155 -10.63 7.29 0.16
C HIS A 155 -11.43 8.57 -0.08
N GLN A 156 -11.48 9.08 -1.31
CA GLN A 156 -12.27 10.26 -1.65
C GLN A 156 -13.77 10.04 -1.38
N LEU A 157 -14.29 8.85 -1.66
CA LEU A 157 -15.67 8.50 -1.34
C LEU A 157 -15.95 8.64 0.15
N VAL A 158 -15.06 8.13 1.00
CA VAL A 158 -15.20 8.20 2.46
C VAL A 158 -15.02 9.64 2.95
N LEU A 159 -14.03 10.39 2.46
CA LEU A 159 -13.80 11.80 2.81
C LEU A 159 -15.03 12.67 2.53
N THR A 160 -15.75 12.39 1.44
CA THR A 160 -16.95 13.14 1.04
C THR A 160 -18.09 13.04 2.06
N THR A 161 -18.06 12.04 2.95
CA THR A 161 -19.06 11.92 4.04
C THR A 161 -18.92 12.99 5.11
N GLU A 162 -17.70 13.58 5.26
CA GLU A 162 -17.32 14.46 6.36
C GLU A 162 -17.56 13.83 7.76
N ASN A 163 -17.59 12.49 7.81
CA ASN A 163 -17.75 11.73 9.04
C ASN A 163 -16.37 11.26 9.51
N GLU A 164 -15.83 11.96 10.53
CA GLU A 164 -14.49 11.70 11.07
C GLU A 164 -14.31 10.23 11.50
N TYR A 165 -15.34 9.60 12.05
CA TYR A 165 -15.24 8.19 12.47
C TYR A 165 -15.12 7.22 11.29
N LEU A 166 -15.86 7.45 10.19
CA LEU A 166 -15.71 6.64 8.98
C LEU A 166 -14.36 6.84 8.33
N ILE A 167 -13.86 8.07 8.34
CA ILE A 167 -12.54 8.42 7.82
C ILE A 167 -11.45 7.69 8.61
N ASP A 168 -11.45 7.80 9.93
CA ASP A 168 -10.48 7.13 10.81
C ASP A 168 -10.49 5.61 10.65
N MET A 169 -11.70 5.00 10.56
CA MET A 169 -11.83 3.56 10.31
C MET A 169 -11.23 3.17 8.96
N PHE A 170 -11.49 3.92 7.90
CA PHE A 170 -10.95 3.65 6.58
C PHE A 170 -9.43 3.82 6.56
N GLU A 171 -8.90 4.88 7.15
CA GLU A 171 -7.46 5.14 7.22
C GLU A 171 -6.71 4.04 7.98
N THR A 172 -7.33 3.44 9.00
CA THR A 172 -6.77 2.28 9.70
C THR A 172 -6.60 1.07 8.77
N LEU A 173 -7.47 0.90 7.77
CA LEU A 173 -7.40 -0.20 6.80
C LEU A 173 -6.57 0.13 5.56
N GLN A 174 -6.27 1.41 5.33
CA GLN A 174 -5.73 1.93 4.07
C GLN A 174 -4.43 1.24 3.65
N GLY A 175 -3.49 1.03 4.60
CA GLY A 175 -2.22 0.37 4.30
C GLY A 175 -2.40 -1.07 3.81
N THR A 176 -3.26 -1.83 4.48
CA THR A 176 -3.59 -3.21 4.10
C THR A 176 -4.32 -3.27 2.76
N LEU A 177 -5.27 -2.37 2.53
CA LEU A 177 -6.00 -2.27 1.27
C LEU A 177 -5.07 -1.91 0.10
N HIS A 178 -4.13 -0.99 0.31
CA HIS A 178 -3.12 -0.63 -0.69
C HIS A 178 -2.24 -1.84 -1.07
N TYR A 179 -1.76 -2.58 -0.08
CA TYR A 179 -1.00 -3.82 -0.33
C TYR A 179 -1.78 -4.80 -1.18
N LEU A 180 -3.05 -5.06 -0.83
CA LEU A 180 -3.89 -5.98 -1.58
C LEU A 180 -4.18 -5.50 -2.99
N SER A 181 -4.44 -4.21 -3.17
CA SER A 181 -4.70 -3.63 -4.49
C SER A 181 -3.49 -3.81 -5.41
N ILE A 182 -2.27 -3.56 -4.92
CA ILE A 182 -1.04 -3.82 -5.69
C ILE A 182 -0.93 -5.31 -6.03
N ARG A 183 -1.13 -6.22 -5.06
CA ARG A 183 -1.04 -7.68 -5.30
C ARG A 183 -2.06 -8.15 -6.33
N SER A 184 -3.28 -7.63 -6.28
CA SER A 184 -4.31 -7.94 -7.27
C SER A 184 -3.92 -7.45 -8.68
N CYS A 185 -3.37 -6.24 -8.77
CA CYS A 185 -2.90 -5.69 -10.04
C CYS A 185 -1.72 -6.48 -10.63
N GLU A 186 -0.82 -6.99 -9.80
CA GLU A 186 0.31 -7.82 -10.22
C GLU A 186 -0.14 -9.21 -10.68
N PHE A 187 -1.11 -9.82 -9.98
CA PHE A 187 -1.66 -11.14 -10.34
C PHE A 187 -2.26 -11.11 -11.74
N VAL A 188 -3.08 -10.11 -12.06
CA VAL A 188 -3.67 -9.94 -13.39
C VAL A 188 -2.58 -9.78 -14.46
N ALA A 189 -1.48 -9.08 -14.16
CA ALA A 189 -0.37 -8.90 -15.08
C ALA A 189 0.41 -10.20 -15.38
N THR A 190 0.41 -11.16 -14.47
CA THR A 190 1.10 -12.45 -14.66
C THR A 190 0.28 -13.47 -15.46
N GLU A 191 -1.04 -13.40 -15.41
CA GLU A 191 -1.92 -14.31 -16.16
C GLU A 191 -2.06 -13.93 -17.65
N GLN A 192 -1.64 -12.70 -18.03
CA GLN A 192 -1.72 -12.23 -19.42
C GLN A 192 -0.40 -12.45 -20.23
N LYS A 193 0.62 -13.04 -19.61
CA LYS A 193 1.87 -13.45 -20.26
C LYS A 193 1.88 -14.93 -20.59
#